data_e4c03514e265e06b1340a757d7cf8185
#
_entry.id   e4c03514e265e06b1340a757d7cf8185
#
_cell.length_a   1.000
_cell.length_b   1.000
_cell.length_c   1.000
_cell.angle_alpha   90.00
_cell.angle_beta   90.00
_cell.angle_gamma   90.00
#
_symmetry.space_group_name_H-M   'P 1'
#
loop_
_entity.id
_entity.type
_entity.pdbx_description
1 polymer ?
#
loop_
_entity_poly.entity_id
_entity_poly.type
_entity_poly.pdbx_seq_one_letter_code
_entity_poly.pdbx_strand_id
1 'polypeptide(L)'
;MTHSDLTIPGYTVHGPIGQGGMASVYLATQESLNRKVAIKVLRNVERDSASARLNARFINEAHFIASLNNPHIITIHDIATLANGDHYIAMEFVSGGDLDENLERFREPQAALGLIREIAQGLAVVHQQGIIHRDVKPANILFRKDKTVVLTDFGIAKEVDNNSDLTQAGFSLGSPSYSSPEQAQGQPLDITSDIYSLGVILLELLLGYNPFKGDSHTGTAINHIQQPVPELPTELAYLAPLLERMLAKSPADRFQNCEVLVTAIQSLHQPPATTVAISTPAHQGNVAKLPFLQSRPALAVAGVACAALLVAALTYESETDKEINRLLERAELGLEEERYIFPEQDNARYYFRQVLMLDDDNRAAEDGLAEVTARLVQRYVTRGTEALERGDLNRPQGNNALYFYREALALDANNNRALAGMGQVVDEYTRRARTDLLEGDIKGADRNVKRGLKVQPDDGELLALRKEVEEKMPRAKRLIRNVFGKIREQIDSN
;
A
#
# COMPACT_ATOMS: atom_id res chain seq x y z
N MET A 1 -33.94 -14.43 12.74
CA MET A 1 -34.31 -13.34 13.66
C MET A 1 -34.88 -12.23 12.81
N THR A 2 -36.12 -11.90 13.02
CA THR A 2 -36.85 -10.86 12.29
C THR A 2 -36.28 -9.50 12.63
N HIS A 3 -36.14 -8.61 11.63
CA HIS A 3 -35.47 -7.29 11.66
C HIS A 3 -36.01 -6.25 12.66
N SER A 4 -36.85 -6.64 13.63
CA SER A 4 -37.58 -5.74 14.54
C SER A 4 -36.92 -5.48 15.92
N ASP A 5 -35.74 -6.05 16.23
CA ASP A 5 -35.24 -6.04 17.61
C ASP A 5 -33.91 -5.26 17.84
N LEU A 6 -33.40 -4.53 16.81
CA LEU A 6 -32.18 -3.72 17.04
C LEU A 6 -32.54 -2.40 17.70
N THR A 7 -32.29 -2.30 19.01
CA THR A 7 -32.44 -1.07 19.78
C THR A 7 -31.08 -0.43 20.02
N ILE A 8 -30.91 0.80 19.56
CA ILE A 8 -29.69 1.60 19.77
C ILE A 8 -30.10 2.83 20.60
N PRO A 9 -29.58 3.00 21.83
CA PRO A 9 -29.95 4.13 22.69
C PRO A 9 -29.73 5.47 21.99
N GLY A 10 -30.74 6.33 22.00
CA GLY A 10 -30.72 7.67 21.39
C GLY A 10 -30.91 7.68 19.86
N TYR A 11 -31.27 6.54 19.26
CA TYR A 11 -31.52 6.42 17.82
C TYR A 11 -32.83 5.67 17.55
N THR A 12 -33.66 6.22 16.69
CA THR A 12 -34.82 5.53 16.13
C THR A 12 -34.39 4.85 14.83
N VAL A 13 -34.27 3.51 14.84
CA VAL A 13 -33.85 2.70 13.67
C VAL A 13 -35.02 2.52 12.72
N HIS A 14 -34.84 2.83 11.43
CA HIS A 14 -35.87 2.71 10.39
C HIS A 14 -35.79 1.39 9.61
N GLY A 15 -34.59 0.87 9.39
CA GLY A 15 -34.37 -0.38 8.66
C GLY A 15 -32.96 -0.49 8.06
N PRO A 16 -32.61 -1.67 7.55
CA PRO A 16 -31.31 -1.90 6.93
C PRO A 16 -31.23 -1.17 5.57
N ILE A 17 -30.07 -0.55 5.29
CA ILE A 17 -29.72 0.08 4.00
C ILE A 17 -28.53 -0.61 3.35
N GLY A 18 -27.82 -1.49 4.07
CA GLY A 18 -26.72 -2.31 3.56
C GLY A 18 -26.50 -3.52 4.46
N GLN A 19 -26.15 -4.66 3.85
CA GLN A 19 -25.87 -5.88 4.60
C GLN A 19 -24.62 -6.53 4.03
N GLY A 20 -23.60 -6.71 4.86
CA GLY A 20 -22.35 -7.41 4.55
C GLY A 20 -22.14 -8.61 5.46
N GLY A 21 -21.09 -9.39 5.20
CA GLY A 21 -20.79 -10.60 5.97
C GLY A 21 -20.53 -10.38 7.45
N MET A 22 -19.88 -9.26 7.82
CA MET A 22 -19.47 -8.94 9.20
C MET A 22 -20.21 -7.76 9.81
N ALA A 23 -20.80 -6.90 9.00
CA ALA A 23 -21.48 -5.69 9.45
C ALA A 23 -22.79 -5.47 8.71
N SER A 24 -23.75 -4.83 9.39
CA SER A 24 -25.01 -4.37 8.79
C SER A 24 -25.12 -2.86 8.97
N VAL A 25 -25.60 -2.16 7.95
CA VAL A 25 -25.79 -0.71 7.98
C VAL A 25 -27.27 -0.40 8.00
N TYR A 26 -27.69 0.45 8.94
CA TYR A 26 -29.08 0.81 9.15
C TYR A 26 -29.28 2.31 8.94
N LEU A 27 -30.40 2.69 8.35
CA LEU A 27 -30.89 4.07 8.40
C LEU A 27 -31.52 4.30 9.79
N ALA A 28 -31.14 5.39 10.45
CA ALA A 28 -31.72 5.79 11.73
C ALA A 28 -31.88 7.31 11.80
N THR A 29 -32.66 7.75 12.79
CA THR A 29 -32.72 9.16 13.20
C THR A 29 -32.08 9.30 14.57
N GLN A 30 -31.10 10.16 14.72
CA GLN A 30 -30.55 10.56 16.01
C GLN A 30 -31.56 11.45 16.71
N GLU A 31 -32.10 11.00 17.84
CA GLU A 31 -33.23 11.64 18.52
C GLU A 31 -32.88 13.03 19.04
N SER A 32 -31.69 13.19 19.64
CA SER A 32 -31.25 14.46 20.27
C SER A 32 -31.11 15.62 19.27
N LEU A 33 -30.77 15.35 18.00
CA LEU A 33 -30.54 16.34 16.94
C LEU A 33 -31.55 16.25 15.80
N ASN A 34 -32.50 15.32 15.87
CA ASN A 34 -33.52 15.05 14.85
C ASN A 34 -32.91 14.98 13.42
N ARG A 35 -31.76 14.29 13.26
CA ARG A 35 -31.08 14.15 11.98
C ARG A 35 -30.98 12.69 11.54
N LYS A 36 -31.03 12.46 10.23
CA LYS A 36 -30.79 11.14 9.64
C LYS A 36 -29.32 10.78 9.75
N VAL A 37 -29.05 9.54 10.13
CA VAL A 37 -27.70 8.96 10.24
C VAL A 37 -27.71 7.56 9.62
N ALA A 38 -26.55 7.12 9.14
CA ALA A 38 -26.27 5.72 8.85
C ALA A 38 -25.57 5.10 10.07
N ILE A 39 -26.05 3.96 10.53
CA ILE A 39 -25.44 3.25 11.67
C ILE A 39 -24.91 1.91 11.18
N LYS A 40 -23.60 1.76 11.20
CA LYS A 40 -22.91 0.52 10.90
C LYS A 40 -22.73 -0.28 12.19
N VAL A 41 -23.35 -1.45 12.27
CA VAL A 41 -23.27 -2.34 13.44
C VAL A 41 -22.36 -3.50 13.12
N LEU A 42 -21.31 -3.66 13.92
CA LEU A 42 -20.38 -4.77 13.87
C LEU A 42 -20.76 -5.78 14.94
N ARG A 43 -21.08 -7.01 14.52
CA ARG A 43 -21.41 -8.08 15.46
C ARG A 43 -20.19 -8.53 16.23
N ASN A 44 -20.29 -8.53 17.55
CA ASN A 44 -19.26 -9.07 18.40
C ASN A 44 -19.30 -10.61 18.34
N VAL A 45 -18.37 -11.19 17.62
CA VAL A 45 -18.19 -12.64 17.58
C VAL A 45 -17.17 -13.00 18.68
N GLU A 46 -17.61 -12.96 19.95
CA GLU A 46 -16.80 -13.41 21.07
C GLU A 46 -16.56 -14.92 20.98
N ARG A 47 -15.50 -15.33 20.28
CA ARG A 47 -15.04 -16.74 20.30
C ARG A 47 -13.59 -16.93 20.70
N ASP A 48 -12.74 -15.88 20.63
CA ASP A 48 -11.34 -15.95 21.09
C ASP A 48 -10.69 -14.56 21.25
N SER A 49 -9.45 -14.57 21.77
CA SER A 49 -8.66 -13.34 21.96
C SER A 49 -8.28 -12.62 20.65
N ALA A 50 -8.49 -13.24 19.49
CA ALA A 50 -8.26 -12.63 18.19
C ALA A 50 -9.43 -11.68 17.85
N SER A 51 -10.67 -12.11 18.08
CA SER A 51 -11.88 -11.28 17.85
C SER A 51 -11.89 -10.02 18.72
N ALA A 52 -11.47 -10.11 19.99
CA ALA A 52 -11.37 -8.92 20.86
C ALA A 52 -10.37 -7.87 20.36
N ARG A 53 -9.23 -8.32 19.77
CA ARG A 53 -8.24 -7.39 19.17
C ARG A 53 -8.77 -6.75 17.90
N LEU A 54 -9.62 -7.46 17.16
CA LEU A 54 -10.30 -6.97 15.99
C LEU A 54 -11.20 -5.81 16.29
N ASN A 55 -12.06 -6.01 17.29
CA ASN A 55 -12.99 -5.01 17.75
C ASN A 55 -12.26 -3.74 18.25
N ALA A 56 -11.15 -3.93 19.01
CA ALA A 56 -10.35 -2.80 19.49
C ALA A 56 -9.70 -1.99 18.34
N ARG A 57 -9.21 -2.65 17.30
CA ARG A 57 -8.65 -1.97 16.12
C ARG A 57 -9.74 -1.23 15.34
N PHE A 58 -10.86 -1.89 15.08
CA PHE A 58 -12.02 -1.28 14.43
C PHE A 58 -12.43 0.02 15.10
N ILE A 59 -12.54 0.02 16.43
CA ILE A 59 -12.89 1.21 17.21
C ILE A 59 -11.80 2.27 17.11
N ASN A 60 -10.53 1.90 17.24
CA ASN A 60 -9.42 2.84 17.15
C ASN A 60 -9.33 3.52 15.78
N GLU A 61 -9.49 2.77 14.68
CA GLU A 61 -9.49 3.34 13.34
C GLU A 61 -10.72 4.22 13.11
N ALA A 62 -11.90 3.81 13.61
CA ALA A 62 -13.09 4.65 13.55
C ALA A 62 -12.90 5.98 14.32
N HIS A 63 -12.26 5.95 15.50
CA HIS A 63 -11.90 7.18 16.23
C HIS A 63 -10.94 8.06 15.43
N PHE A 64 -9.98 7.44 14.73
CA PHE A 64 -9.06 8.18 13.87
C PHE A 64 -9.80 8.87 12.72
N ILE A 65 -10.64 8.14 12.00
CA ILE A 65 -11.47 8.71 10.92
C ILE A 65 -12.39 9.83 11.47
N ALA A 66 -12.98 9.64 12.67
CA ALA A 66 -13.81 10.67 13.32
C ALA A 66 -13.05 11.96 13.62
N SER A 67 -11.74 11.91 13.80
CA SER A 67 -10.90 13.08 14.05
C SER A 67 -10.53 13.86 12.78
N LEU A 68 -10.73 13.28 11.58
CA LEU A 68 -10.40 13.91 10.32
C LEU A 68 -11.47 14.90 9.90
N ASN A 69 -11.04 16.09 9.49
CA ASN A 69 -11.94 17.12 8.96
C ASN A 69 -11.61 17.34 7.47
N ASN A 70 -12.25 16.59 6.59
CA ASN A 70 -12.07 16.70 5.14
C ASN A 70 -13.43 16.51 4.44
N PRO A 71 -13.80 17.35 3.45
CA PRO A 71 -15.09 17.23 2.76
C PRO A 71 -15.28 15.92 2.00
N HIS A 72 -14.19 15.21 1.65
CA HIS A 72 -14.21 13.96 0.89
C HIS A 72 -14.09 12.71 1.78
N ILE A 73 -14.21 12.85 3.10
CA ILE A 73 -14.23 11.74 4.06
C ILE A 73 -15.57 11.73 4.79
N ILE A 74 -16.12 10.53 5.02
CA ILE A 74 -17.38 10.36 5.76
C ILE A 74 -17.28 10.94 7.16
N THR A 75 -18.26 11.73 7.59
CA THR A 75 -18.30 12.27 8.94
C THR A 75 -18.84 11.24 9.92
N ILE A 76 -18.06 10.85 10.91
CA ILE A 76 -18.48 9.99 12.02
C ILE A 76 -19.02 10.87 13.14
N HIS A 77 -20.18 10.51 13.68
CA HIS A 77 -20.90 11.27 14.70
C HIS A 77 -20.81 10.64 16.08
N ASP A 78 -20.73 9.30 16.13
CA ASP A 78 -20.69 8.57 17.40
C ASP A 78 -20.12 7.16 17.20
N ILE A 79 -19.46 6.65 18.22
CA ILE A 79 -18.89 5.30 18.27
C ILE A 79 -19.15 4.74 19.65
N ALA A 80 -19.90 3.64 19.78
CA ALA A 80 -20.17 3.04 21.07
C ALA A 80 -20.39 1.51 20.97
N THR A 81 -20.57 0.91 22.15
CA THR A 81 -20.82 -0.51 22.32
C THR A 81 -22.22 -0.72 22.86
N LEU A 82 -22.99 -1.60 22.24
CA LEU A 82 -24.33 -2.00 22.69
C LEU A 82 -24.24 -2.93 23.90
N ALA A 83 -25.37 -3.07 24.64
CA ALA A 83 -25.44 -3.94 25.82
C ALA A 83 -25.15 -5.43 25.52
N ASN A 84 -25.36 -5.87 24.29
CA ASN A 84 -25.04 -7.23 23.82
C ASN A 84 -23.58 -7.41 23.39
N GLY A 85 -22.73 -6.38 23.54
CA GLY A 85 -21.32 -6.40 23.14
C GLY A 85 -21.05 -6.02 21.69
N ASP A 86 -22.06 -5.85 20.84
CA ASP A 86 -21.89 -5.35 19.46
C ASP A 86 -21.40 -3.91 19.47
N HIS A 87 -20.56 -3.55 18.49
CA HIS A 87 -20.09 -2.18 18.32
C HIS A 87 -20.88 -1.49 17.22
N TYR A 88 -21.14 -0.19 17.37
CA TYR A 88 -21.72 0.60 16.29
C TYR A 88 -20.94 1.88 16.04
N ILE A 89 -21.03 2.32 14.77
CA ILE A 89 -20.55 3.62 14.31
C ILE A 89 -21.74 4.34 13.70
N ALA A 90 -22.11 5.48 14.26
CA ALA A 90 -23.10 6.38 13.68
C ALA A 90 -22.37 7.43 12.82
N MET A 91 -22.74 7.56 11.57
CA MET A 91 -22.11 8.46 10.61
C MET A 91 -23.17 9.25 9.82
N GLU A 92 -22.75 10.25 9.09
CA GLU A 92 -23.64 11.00 8.23
C GLU A 92 -24.37 10.07 7.23
N PHE A 93 -25.67 10.33 7.03
CA PHE A 93 -26.44 9.66 5.99
C PHE A 93 -26.27 10.39 4.67
N VAL A 94 -25.54 9.79 3.75
CA VAL A 94 -25.27 10.31 2.41
C VAL A 94 -26.36 9.79 1.45
N SER A 95 -27.10 10.67 0.79
CA SER A 95 -28.33 10.31 0.09
C SER A 95 -28.29 10.46 -1.43
N GLY A 96 -27.13 10.74 -2.00
CA GLY A 96 -26.97 10.91 -3.47
C GLY A 96 -26.58 9.63 -4.20
N GLY A 97 -26.65 8.47 -3.53
CA GLY A 97 -26.24 7.19 -4.07
C GLY A 97 -24.72 7.01 -4.08
N ASP A 98 -24.25 5.88 -4.57
CA ASP A 98 -22.84 5.55 -4.75
C ASP A 98 -22.39 5.76 -6.21
N LEU A 99 -21.10 5.50 -6.47
CA LEU A 99 -20.55 5.66 -7.80
C LEU A 99 -21.03 4.56 -8.76
N ASP A 100 -21.36 3.33 -8.28
CA ASP A 100 -21.93 2.29 -9.14
C ASP A 100 -23.28 2.74 -9.74
N GLU A 101 -24.10 3.45 -8.96
CA GLU A 101 -25.36 4.04 -9.44
C GLU A 101 -25.17 5.29 -10.33
N ASN A 102 -23.99 5.92 -10.26
CA ASN A 102 -23.70 7.19 -10.91
C ASN A 102 -22.63 7.14 -12.01
N LEU A 103 -22.16 5.95 -12.42
CA LEU A 103 -21.05 5.76 -13.38
C LEU A 103 -21.22 6.60 -14.67
N GLU A 104 -22.42 6.62 -15.24
CA GLU A 104 -22.70 7.35 -16.49
C GLU A 104 -22.43 8.84 -16.41
N ARG A 105 -22.48 9.46 -15.22
CA ARG A 105 -22.21 10.90 -15.01
C ARG A 105 -20.74 11.26 -15.18
N PHE A 106 -19.87 10.27 -15.07
CA PHE A 106 -18.41 10.45 -15.05
C PHE A 106 -17.70 9.78 -16.23
N ARG A 107 -18.44 9.47 -17.32
CA ARG A 107 -17.87 8.92 -18.56
C ARG A 107 -17.01 9.93 -19.32
N GLU A 108 -17.32 11.21 -19.17
CA GLU A 108 -16.54 12.27 -19.78
C GLU A 108 -15.17 12.36 -19.09
N PRO A 109 -14.04 12.36 -19.83
CA PRO A 109 -12.70 12.29 -19.25
C PRO A 109 -12.42 13.37 -18.21
N GLN A 110 -12.87 14.60 -18.43
CA GLN A 110 -12.68 15.69 -17.46
C GLN A 110 -13.49 15.47 -16.17
N ALA A 111 -14.71 14.91 -16.27
CA ALA A 111 -15.53 14.58 -15.12
C ALA A 111 -14.90 13.41 -14.32
N ALA A 112 -14.39 12.38 -15.03
CA ALA A 112 -13.67 11.27 -14.41
C ALA A 112 -12.42 11.75 -13.65
N LEU A 113 -11.57 12.54 -14.29
CA LEU A 113 -10.37 13.11 -13.65
C LEU A 113 -10.71 14.01 -12.47
N GLY A 114 -11.79 14.80 -12.56
CA GLY A 114 -12.28 15.63 -11.46
C GLY A 114 -12.67 14.78 -10.25
N LEU A 115 -13.44 13.71 -10.47
CA LEU A 115 -13.84 12.75 -9.44
C LEU A 115 -12.62 12.09 -8.78
N ILE A 116 -11.70 11.52 -9.58
CA ILE A 116 -10.50 10.87 -9.07
C ILE A 116 -9.64 11.82 -8.24
N ARG A 117 -9.52 13.08 -8.69
CA ARG A 117 -8.79 14.11 -7.94
C ARG A 117 -9.41 14.37 -6.57
N GLU A 118 -10.74 14.51 -6.46
CA GLU A 118 -11.42 14.73 -5.19
C GLU A 118 -11.27 13.55 -4.23
N ILE A 119 -11.38 12.31 -4.74
CA ILE A 119 -11.15 11.10 -3.93
C ILE A 119 -9.68 11.03 -3.48
N ALA A 120 -8.72 11.30 -4.37
CA ALA A 120 -7.30 11.33 -4.03
C ALA A 120 -6.98 12.39 -2.95
N GLN A 121 -7.65 13.55 -2.96
CA GLN A 121 -7.53 14.55 -1.90
C GLN A 121 -8.03 14.04 -0.55
N GLY A 122 -9.11 13.26 -0.53
CA GLY A 122 -9.58 12.58 0.68
C GLY A 122 -8.58 11.52 1.18
N LEU A 123 -8.11 10.66 0.28
CA LEU A 123 -7.11 9.64 0.60
C LEU A 123 -5.80 10.24 1.11
N ALA A 124 -5.34 11.35 0.53
CA ALA A 124 -4.11 12.02 0.99
C ALA A 124 -4.14 12.31 2.50
N VAL A 125 -5.26 12.83 3.01
CA VAL A 125 -5.41 13.14 4.44
C VAL A 125 -5.37 11.87 5.30
N VAL A 126 -5.97 10.79 4.84
CA VAL A 126 -5.98 9.48 5.53
C VAL A 126 -4.57 8.86 5.53
N HIS A 127 -3.90 8.89 4.38
CA HIS A 127 -2.55 8.36 4.20
C HIS A 127 -1.50 9.09 5.05
N GLN A 128 -1.62 10.41 5.23
CA GLN A 128 -0.76 11.20 6.13
C GLN A 128 -0.83 10.72 7.58
N GLN A 129 -1.93 10.07 7.98
CA GLN A 129 -2.08 9.47 9.31
C GLN A 129 -1.62 8.00 9.36
N GLY A 130 -1.01 7.49 8.28
CA GLY A 130 -0.55 6.11 8.18
C GLY A 130 -1.67 5.09 8.00
N ILE A 131 -2.88 5.52 7.64
CA ILE A 131 -4.03 4.64 7.41
C ILE A 131 -4.17 4.38 5.91
N ILE A 132 -4.35 3.12 5.54
CA ILE A 132 -4.64 2.67 4.17
C ILE A 132 -6.11 2.31 4.10
N HIS A 133 -6.83 2.75 3.05
CA HIS A 133 -8.27 2.47 2.92
C HIS A 133 -8.57 0.99 2.62
N ARG A 134 -7.77 0.34 1.77
CA ARG A 134 -7.81 -1.10 1.43
C ARG A 134 -9.06 -1.62 0.71
N ASP A 135 -10.08 -0.81 0.55
CA ASP A 135 -11.34 -1.19 -0.11
C ASP A 135 -11.90 -0.04 -0.96
N VAL A 136 -11.02 0.66 -1.69
CA VAL A 136 -11.43 1.72 -2.63
C VAL A 136 -12.13 1.06 -3.82
N LYS A 137 -13.43 1.33 -3.93
CA LYS A 137 -14.31 0.80 -5.00
C LYS A 137 -15.53 1.70 -5.17
N PRO A 138 -16.25 1.64 -6.31
CA PRO A 138 -17.41 2.48 -6.57
C PRO A 138 -18.48 2.48 -5.47
N ALA A 139 -18.81 1.32 -4.90
CA ALA A 139 -19.80 1.20 -3.83
C ALA A 139 -19.42 1.93 -2.53
N ASN A 140 -18.12 2.26 -2.32
CA ASN A 140 -17.62 2.98 -1.14
C ASN A 140 -17.38 4.48 -1.43
N ILE A 141 -17.79 4.96 -2.61
CA ILE A 141 -17.68 6.35 -3.05
C ILE A 141 -19.10 6.89 -3.17
N LEU A 142 -19.52 7.70 -2.18
CA LEU A 142 -20.88 8.23 -2.08
C LEU A 142 -20.96 9.69 -2.51
N PHE A 143 -22.15 10.16 -2.86
CA PHE A 143 -22.41 11.54 -3.24
C PHE A 143 -23.37 12.23 -2.26
N ARG A 144 -22.96 13.38 -1.73
CA ARG A 144 -23.88 14.27 -1.02
C ARG A 144 -24.86 14.92 -1.98
N LYS A 145 -25.92 15.54 -1.45
CA LYS A 145 -26.93 16.26 -2.26
C LYS A 145 -26.35 17.40 -3.10
N ASP A 146 -25.30 18.04 -2.63
CA ASP A 146 -24.56 19.09 -3.33
C ASP A 146 -23.55 18.54 -4.34
N LYS A 147 -23.54 17.21 -4.54
CA LYS A 147 -22.64 16.45 -5.42
C LYS A 147 -21.20 16.30 -4.92
N THR A 148 -20.89 16.74 -3.71
CA THR A 148 -19.57 16.48 -3.10
C THR A 148 -19.38 14.97 -2.95
N VAL A 149 -18.24 14.46 -3.45
CA VAL A 149 -17.87 13.03 -3.29
C VAL A 149 -17.35 12.76 -1.90
N VAL A 150 -17.74 11.63 -1.34
CA VAL A 150 -17.37 11.19 0.01
C VAL A 150 -16.91 9.75 0.00
N LEU A 151 -15.74 9.51 0.52
CA LEU A 151 -15.19 8.16 0.73
C LEU A 151 -15.68 7.60 2.07
N THR A 152 -16.20 6.38 2.04
CA THR A 152 -16.73 5.66 3.21
C THR A 152 -16.18 4.25 3.30
N ASP A 153 -16.50 3.54 4.37
CA ASP A 153 -16.18 2.12 4.54
C ASP A 153 -14.69 1.79 4.41
N PHE A 154 -13.87 2.54 5.16
CA PHE A 154 -12.46 2.21 5.33
C PHE A 154 -12.32 0.73 5.73
N GLY A 155 -11.47 -0.01 5.04
CA GLY A 155 -11.36 -1.48 5.11
C GLY A 155 -10.80 -2.02 6.43
N ILE A 156 -11.23 -1.46 7.54
CA ILE A 156 -10.84 -1.73 8.93
C ILE A 156 -10.94 -3.23 9.27
N ALA A 157 -11.94 -3.91 8.71
CA ALA A 157 -12.16 -5.33 8.94
C ALA A 157 -11.26 -6.26 8.09
N LYS A 158 -10.68 -5.78 6.99
CA LYS A 158 -9.92 -6.62 6.04
C LYS A 158 -8.49 -6.97 6.50
N GLU A 159 -7.89 -6.20 7.39
CA GLU A 159 -6.56 -6.51 7.93
C GLU A 159 -6.52 -7.81 8.74
N VAL A 160 -7.65 -8.29 9.14
CA VAL A 160 -7.83 -9.43 10.02
C VAL A 160 -7.79 -10.73 9.28
N ASP A 161 -8.35 -10.75 8.07
CA ASP A 161 -8.38 -11.96 7.25
C ASP A 161 -6.97 -12.35 6.75
N ASN A 162 -6.07 -11.38 6.60
CA ASN A 162 -4.66 -11.65 6.24
C ASN A 162 -3.84 -12.30 7.38
N ASN A 163 -4.33 -12.27 8.64
CA ASN A 163 -3.65 -12.85 9.80
C ASN A 163 -4.38 -14.06 10.42
N SER A 164 -5.54 -14.44 9.92
CA SER A 164 -6.29 -15.59 10.39
C SER A 164 -6.12 -16.78 9.45
N ASP A 165 -6.05 -17.98 10.03
CA ASP A 165 -5.99 -19.28 9.33
C ASP A 165 -7.22 -19.52 8.39
N LEU A 166 -8.12 -18.55 8.23
CA LEU A 166 -9.29 -18.57 7.35
C LEU A 166 -8.96 -18.24 5.87
N THR A 167 -7.79 -17.65 5.59
CA THR A 167 -7.33 -17.45 4.20
C THR A 167 -6.97 -18.75 3.48
N GLN A 168 -6.83 -19.86 4.22
CA GLN A 168 -6.63 -21.20 3.65
C GLN A 168 -7.89 -21.79 3.00
N ALA A 169 -9.07 -21.17 3.14
CA ALA A 169 -10.31 -21.64 2.56
C ALA A 169 -10.68 -20.97 1.22
N GLY A 170 -9.78 -20.20 0.59
CA GLY A 170 -10.03 -19.61 -0.74
C GLY A 170 -11.16 -18.56 -0.79
N PHE A 171 -11.64 -18.09 0.35
CA PHE A 171 -12.68 -17.06 0.44
C PHE A 171 -12.06 -15.69 0.74
N SER A 172 -11.65 -14.98 -0.30
CA SER A 172 -11.50 -13.53 -0.22
C SER A 172 -12.88 -12.93 0.06
N LEU A 173 -13.08 -12.38 1.27
CA LEU A 173 -14.29 -11.63 1.61
C LEU A 173 -14.27 -10.29 0.86
N GLY A 174 -14.87 -10.24 -0.32
CA GLY A 174 -15.02 -9.04 -1.14
C GLY A 174 -14.79 -9.31 -2.63
N SER A 175 -15.36 -8.47 -3.49
CA SER A 175 -15.12 -8.55 -4.94
C SER A 175 -13.68 -8.11 -5.23
N PRO A 176 -12.85 -8.92 -5.90
CA PRO A 176 -11.47 -8.56 -6.26
C PRO A 176 -11.38 -7.55 -7.40
N SER A 177 -12.52 -7.03 -7.89
CA SER A 177 -12.60 -6.21 -9.12
C SER A 177 -11.75 -4.94 -9.10
N TYR A 178 -11.40 -4.45 -7.91
CA TYR A 178 -10.59 -3.23 -7.72
C TYR A 178 -9.37 -3.49 -6.84
N SER A 179 -9.06 -4.76 -6.55
CA SER A 179 -7.93 -5.13 -5.69
C SER A 179 -6.60 -4.90 -6.40
N SER A 180 -5.62 -4.40 -5.67
CA SER A 180 -4.26 -4.29 -6.20
C SER A 180 -3.59 -5.68 -6.35
N PRO A 181 -2.53 -5.80 -7.18
CA PRO A 181 -1.78 -7.05 -7.34
C PRO A 181 -1.29 -7.63 -6.01
N GLU A 182 -0.78 -6.79 -5.12
CA GLU A 182 -0.30 -7.18 -3.79
C GLU A 182 -1.44 -7.62 -2.88
N GLN A 183 -2.63 -7.02 -2.98
CA GLN A 183 -3.83 -7.52 -2.28
C GLN A 183 -4.23 -8.89 -2.77
N ALA A 184 -4.24 -9.10 -4.10
CA ALA A 184 -4.58 -10.38 -4.70
C ALA A 184 -3.57 -11.49 -4.33
N GLN A 185 -2.32 -11.12 -4.02
CA GLN A 185 -1.24 -12.04 -3.62
C GLN A 185 -1.11 -12.18 -2.09
N GLY A 186 -1.92 -11.47 -1.30
CA GLY A 186 -1.80 -11.47 0.16
C GLY A 186 -0.48 -10.88 0.67
N GLN A 187 0.14 -10.00 -0.10
CA GLN A 187 1.38 -9.32 0.27
C GLN A 187 1.10 -8.11 1.19
N PRO A 188 2.12 -7.57 1.87
CA PRO A 188 1.98 -6.35 2.63
C PRO A 188 1.48 -5.19 1.77
N LEU A 189 0.53 -4.42 2.31
CA LEU A 189 -0.08 -3.30 1.62
C LEU A 189 0.53 -1.99 2.09
N ASP A 190 0.61 -1.05 1.16
CA ASP A 190 0.93 0.34 1.43
C ASP A 190 -0.12 1.29 0.78
N ILE A 191 0.08 2.58 0.91
CA ILE A 191 -0.84 3.60 0.38
C ILE A 191 -0.99 3.56 -1.14
N THR A 192 -0.03 2.97 -1.86
CA THR A 192 -0.06 2.86 -3.33
C THR A 192 -1.08 1.82 -3.81
N SER A 193 -1.54 0.93 -2.91
CA SER A 193 -2.63 -0.01 -3.18
C SER A 193 -3.95 0.72 -3.45
N ASP A 194 -4.24 1.78 -2.67
CA ASP A 194 -5.43 2.61 -2.89
C ASP A 194 -5.33 3.40 -4.20
N ILE A 195 -4.12 3.84 -4.59
CA ILE A 195 -3.86 4.53 -5.86
C ILE A 195 -4.10 3.58 -7.04
N TYR A 196 -3.70 2.31 -6.93
CA TYR A 196 -4.01 1.30 -7.95
C TYR A 196 -5.52 1.13 -8.11
N SER A 197 -6.25 0.99 -7.00
CA SER A 197 -7.71 0.87 -7.03
C SER A 197 -8.39 2.08 -7.67
N LEU A 198 -7.91 3.31 -7.39
CA LEU A 198 -8.35 4.53 -8.10
C LEU A 198 -8.05 4.46 -9.60
N GLY A 199 -6.91 3.91 -10.00
CA GLY A 199 -6.56 3.70 -11.40
C GLY A 199 -7.54 2.76 -12.11
N VAL A 200 -7.95 1.68 -11.44
CA VAL A 200 -8.97 0.75 -11.97
C VAL A 200 -10.31 1.47 -12.16
N ILE A 201 -10.73 2.27 -11.18
CA ILE A 201 -11.98 3.06 -11.28
C ILE A 201 -11.90 4.06 -12.44
N LEU A 202 -10.79 4.80 -12.56
CA LEU A 202 -10.60 5.73 -13.68
C LEU A 202 -10.68 5.01 -15.02
N LEU A 203 -10.00 3.88 -15.16
CA LEU A 203 -9.99 3.10 -16.40
C LEU A 203 -11.40 2.59 -16.75
N GLU A 204 -12.16 2.12 -15.76
CA GLU A 204 -13.54 1.69 -15.93
C GLU A 204 -14.47 2.83 -16.35
N LEU A 205 -14.34 4.01 -15.76
CA LEU A 205 -15.10 5.22 -16.16
C LEU A 205 -14.84 5.59 -17.61
N LEU A 206 -13.58 5.55 -18.05
CA LEU A 206 -13.16 5.92 -19.40
C LEU A 206 -13.57 4.90 -20.47
N LEU A 207 -13.45 3.60 -20.15
CA LEU A 207 -13.75 2.50 -21.09
C LEU A 207 -15.22 2.06 -21.06
N GLY A 208 -15.91 2.30 -19.94
CA GLY A 208 -17.27 1.84 -19.72
C GLY A 208 -17.38 0.42 -19.20
N TYR A 209 -16.27 -0.24 -18.96
CA TYR A 209 -16.18 -1.57 -18.36
C TYR A 209 -14.85 -1.74 -17.64
N ASN A 210 -14.82 -2.62 -16.64
CA ASN A 210 -13.59 -2.98 -15.95
C ASN A 210 -12.85 -4.08 -16.73
N PRO A 211 -11.68 -3.78 -17.36
CA PRO A 211 -10.98 -4.75 -18.19
C PRO A 211 -10.33 -5.88 -17.39
N PHE A 212 -10.12 -5.71 -16.08
CA PHE A 212 -9.54 -6.74 -15.22
C PHE A 212 -10.58 -7.72 -14.69
N LYS A 213 -11.88 -7.47 -14.90
CA LYS A 213 -12.95 -8.38 -14.45
C LYS A 213 -12.94 -9.67 -15.27
N GLY A 214 -12.69 -10.80 -14.61
CA GLY A 214 -12.76 -12.15 -15.18
C GLY A 214 -14.06 -12.86 -14.84
N ASP A 215 -14.22 -14.08 -15.37
CA ASP A 215 -15.42 -14.91 -15.16
C ASP A 215 -15.53 -15.47 -13.72
N SER A 216 -14.49 -15.35 -12.93
CA SER A 216 -14.42 -15.78 -11.54
C SER A 216 -13.60 -14.81 -10.68
N HIS A 217 -13.77 -14.88 -9.37
CA HIS A 217 -12.95 -14.10 -8.43
C HIS A 217 -11.46 -14.41 -8.61
N THR A 218 -11.09 -15.66 -8.77
CA THR A 218 -9.69 -16.07 -9.03
C THR A 218 -9.21 -15.54 -10.37
N GLY A 219 -10.02 -15.63 -11.43
CA GLY A 219 -9.68 -15.07 -12.74
C GLY A 219 -9.46 -13.56 -12.68
N THR A 220 -10.31 -12.83 -11.95
CA THR A 220 -10.17 -11.39 -11.72
C THR A 220 -8.87 -11.07 -10.97
N ALA A 221 -8.55 -11.81 -9.90
CA ALA A 221 -7.32 -11.65 -9.15
C ALA A 221 -6.07 -11.89 -10.03
N ILE A 222 -6.08 -12.94 -10.86
CA ILE A 222 -4.99 -13.21 -11.81
C ILE A 222 -4.84 -12.07 -12.83
N ASN A 223 -5.95 -11.53 -13.34
CA ASN A 223 -5.91 -10.41 -14.28
C ASN A 223 -5.25 -9.17 -13.65
N HIS A 224 -5.55 -8.83 -12.39
CA HIS A 224 -4.87 -7.74 -11.70
C HIS A 224 -3.36 -7.98 -11.55
N ILE A 225 -2.93 -9.23 -11.36
CA ILE A 225 -1.51 -9.58 -11.21
C ILE A 225 -0.79 -9.53 -12.57
N GLN A 226 -1.38 -10.09 -13.64
CA GLN A 226 -0.66 -10.40 -14.87
C GLN A 226 -1.08 -9.57 -16.08
N GLN A 227 -2.36 -9.17 -16.18
CA GLN A 227 -2.86 -8.51 -17.37
C GLN A 227 -2.34 -7.06 -17.45
N PRO A 228 -1.73 -6.65 -18.57
CA PRO A 228 -1.31 -5.26 -18.77
C PRO A 228 -2.52 -4.33 -18.86
N VAL A 229 -2.27 -3.03 -18.71
CA VAL A 229 -3.26 -2.00 -19.01
C VAL A 229 -3.59 -2.08 -20.51
N PRO A 230 -4.87 -2.13 -20.90
CA PRO A 230 -5.23 -2.17 -22.32
C PRO A 230 -4.88 -0.86 -23.02
N GLU A 231 -4.61 -0.96 -24.33
CA GLU A 231 -4.44 0.24 -25.16
C GLU A 231 -5.71 1.10 -25.12
N LEU A 232 -5.53 2.40 -24.89
CA LEU A 232 -6.63 3.34 -24.85
C LEU A 232 -7.04 3.76 -26.28
N PRO A 233 -8.32 4.10 -26.50
CA PRO A 233 -8.75 4.79 -27.71
C PRO A 233 -7.88 6.01 -27.99
N THR A 234 -7.69 6.34 -29.27
CA THR A 234 -6.80 7.45 -29.71
C THR A 234 -7.13 8.78 -29.00
N GLU A 235 -8.41 9.03 -28.75
CA GLU A 235 -8.90 10.24 -28.10
C GLU A 235 -8.49 10.33 -26.62
N LEU A 236 -8.20 9.18 -26.01
CA LEU A 236 -7.79 9.03 -24.60
C LEU A 236 -6.30 8.75 -24.44
N ALA A 237 -5.54 8.65 -25.54
CA ALA A 237 -4.11 8.29 -25.51
C ALA A 237 -3.26 9.22 -24.63
N TYR A 238 -3.67 10.49 -24.48
CA TYR A 238 -2.99 11.46 -23.60
C TYR A 238 -3.08 11.10 -22.11
N LEU A 239 -3.98 10.20 -21.72
CA LEU A 239 -4.13 9.68 -20.35
C LEU A 239 -3.31 8.41 -20.09
N ALA A 240 -2.73 7.81 -21.13
CA ALA A 240 -1.96 6.56 -20.99
C ALA A 240 -0.84 6.67 -19.95
N PRO A 241 0.02 7.71 -19.92
CA PRO A 241 1.08 7.81 -18.92
C PRO A 241 0.57 7.90 -17.48
N LEU A 242 -0.59 8.55 -17.25
CA LEU A 242 -1.22 8.63 -15.95
C LEU A 242 -1.70 7.23 -15.51
N LEU A 243 -2.45 6.54 -16.37
CA LEU A 243 -3.02 5.23 -16.08
C LEU A 243 -1.96 4.14 -15.95
N GLU A 244 -0.95 4.13 -16.80
CA GLU A 244 0.18 3.20 -16.71
C GLU A 244 0.88 3.31 -15.36
N ARG A 245 1.10 4.53 -14.89
CA ARG A 245 1.71 4.77 -13.58
C ARG A 245 0.78 4.43 -12.41
N MET A 246 -0.52 4.73 -12.48
CA MET A 246 -1.47 4.33 -11.43
C MET A 246 -1.61 2.81 -11.34
N LEU A 247 -1.61 2.11 -12.49
CA LEU A 247 -1.88 0.69 -12.63
C LEU A 247 -0.60 -0.18 -12.78
N ALA A 248 0.58 0.40 -12.52
CA ALA A 248 1.82 -0.35 -12.51
C ALA A 248 1.73 -1.54 -11.53
N LYS A 249 2.23 -2.71 -11.95
CA LYS A 249 2.10 -3.93 -11.14
C LYS A 249 2.96 -3.87 -9.88
N SER A 250 4.15 -3.30 -9.97
CA SER A 250 5.00 -3.02 -8.82
C SER A 250 4.52 -1.75 -8.09
N PRO A 251 4.28 -1.79 -6.77
CA PRO A 251 3.95 -0.60 -5.97
C PRO A 251 4.97 0.53 -6.11
N ALA A 252 6.26 0.21 -6.28
CA ALA A 252 7.34 1.18 -6.41
C ALA A 252 7.26 2.02 -7.70
N ASP A 253 6.61 1.50 -8.75
CA ASP A 253 6.48 2.16 -10.05
C ASP A 253 5.23 3.06 -10.12
N ARG A 254 4.40 3.07 -9.06
CA ARG A 254 3.19 3.90 -8.98
C ARG A 254 3.50 5.30 -8.48
N PHE A 255 2.47 6.16 -8.44
CA PHE A 255 2.52 7.38 -7.64
C PHE A 255 2.72 7.01 -6.18
N GLN A 256 3.70 7.60 -5.52
CA GLN A 256 4.09 7.22 -4.15
C GLN A 256 3.21 7.88 -3.08
N ASN A 257 2.39 8.85 -3.45
CA ASN A 257 1.35 9.46 -2.61
C ASN A 257 0.26 10.09 -3.46
N CYS A 258 -0.87 10.40 -2.82
CA CYS A 258 -2.02 10.99 -3.48
C CYS A 258 -1.81 12.46 -3.88
N GLU A 259 -0.95 13.21 -3.20
CA GLU A 259 -0.63 14.60 -3.50
C GLU A 259 0.07 14.71 -4.87
N VAL A 260 1.02 13.81 -5.14
CA VAL A 260 1.70 13.73 -6.46
C VAL A 260 0.71 13.33 -7.55
N LEU A 261 -0.20 12.39 -7.27
CA LEU A 261 -1.27 12.03 -8.19
C LEU A 261 -2.19 13.22 -8.50
N VAL A 262 -2.63 13.96 -7.48
CA VAL A 262 -3.46 15.17 -7.63
C VAL A 262 -2.76 16.19 -8.51
N THR A 263 -1.46 16.44 -8.29
CA THR A 263 -0.64 17.36 -9.09
C THR A 263 -0.56 16.90 -10.55
N ALA A 264 -0.35 15.60 -10.80
CA ALA A 264 -0.31 15.05 -12.14
C ALA A 264 -1.65 15.22 -12.88
N ILE A 265 -2.78 14.96 -12.21
CA ILE A 265 -4.11 15.19 -12.78
C ILE A 265 -4.35 16.67 -13.10
N GLN A 266 -3.93 17.57 -12.23
CA GLN A 266 -4.06 19.03 -12.45
C GLN A 266 -3.25 19.50 -13.66
N SER A 267 -2.07 18.92 -13.89
CA SER A 267 -1.22 19.26 -15.04
C SER A 267 -1.87 18.91 -16.38
N LEU A 268 -2.73 17.89 -16.42
CA LEU A 268 -3.49 17.51 -17.63
C LEU A 268 -4.61 18.50 -17.97
N HIS A 269 -5.04 19.34 -17.02
CA HIS A 269 -6.09 20.33 -17.22
C HIS A 269 -5.55 21.71 -17.69
N GLN A 270 -4.23 21.92 -17.65
CA GLN A 270 -3.64 23.13 -18.20
C GLN A 270 -3.53 22.95 -19.73
N PRO A 271 -4.11 23.86 -20.54
CA PRO A 271 -3.80 23.87 -21.96
C PRO A 271 -2.27 23.99 -22.08
N PRO A 272 -1.64 23.29 -23.05
CA PRO A 272 -0.20 23.42 -23.25
C PRO A 272 0.12 24.90 -23.33
N ALA A 273 1.05 25.36 -22.48
CA ALA A 273 1.50 26.73 -22.50
C ALA A 273 1.86 27.04 -23.94
N THR A 274 1.11 28.00 -24.55
CA THR A 274 1.35 28.42 -25.92
C THR A 274 2.81 28.84 -25.98
N THR A 275 3.63 27.99 -26.56
CA THR A 275 5.02 28.32 -26.85
C THR A 275 4.90 29.51 -27.81
N VAL A 276 5.09 30.70 -27.26
CA VAL A 276 5.23 31.89 -28.09
C VAL A 276 6.48 31.60 -28.90
N ALA A 277 6.26 31.17 -30.13
CA ALA A 277 7.30 31.08 -31.12
C ALA A 277 7.83 32.52 -31.29
N ILE A 278 8.96 32.79 -30.65
CA ILE A 278 9.74 33.99 -30.95
C ILE A 278 10.23 33.76 -32.35
N SER A 279 9.48 34.30 -33.30
CA SER A 279 9.89 34.41 -34.70
C SER A 279 11.12 35.33 -34.74
N THR A 280 12.28 34.72 -34.79
CA THR A 280 13.52 35.38 -35.19
C THR A 280 13.32 35.88 -36.62
N PRO A 281 13.47 37.18 -36.87
CA PRO A 281 13.38 37.69 -38.25
C PRO A 281 14.53 37.08 -39.06
N ALA A 282 14.19 36.40 -40.13
CA ALA A 282 15.14 35.89 -41.11
C ALA A 282 15.91 37.10 -41.71
N HIS A 283 17.13 37.28 -41.26
CA HIS A 283 18.05 38.21 -41.85
C HIS A 283 18.59 37.56 -43.13
N GLN A 284 18.07 37.98 -44.29
CA GLN A 284 18.66 37.72 -45.59
C GLN A 284 19.97 38.52 -45.68
N GLY A 285 21.06 37.92 -45.18
CA GLY A 285 22.43 38.44 -45.35
C GLY A 285 22.98 38.01 -46.70
N ASN A 286 23.16 38.97 -47.60
CA ASN A 286 23.95 38.79 -48.83
C ASN A 286 25.29 38.15 -48.54
N VAL A 287 25.55 37.04 -49.19
CA VAL A 287 26.88 36.38 -49.20
C VAL A 287 27.82 37.22 -50.06
N ALA A 288 28.54 38.15 -49.47
CA ALA A 288 29.69 38.77 -50.04
C ALA A 288 30.85 37.78 -50.06
N LYS A 289 31.30 37.43 -51.28
CA LYS A 289 32.51 36.65 -51.50
C LYS A 289 33.69 37.39 -50.97
N LEU A 290 34.28 36.96 -49.87
CA LEU A 290 35.56 37.43 -49.34
C LEU A 290 36.71 36.78 -50.13
N PRO A 291 37.73 37.58 -50.51
CA PRO A 291 38.89 37.08 -51.22
C PRO A 291 39.78 36.22 -50.30
N PHE A 292 40.27 35.13 -50.90
CA PHE A 292 41.21 34.17 -50.29
C PHE A 292 42.49 34.86 -49.87
N LEU A 293 42.67 35.09 -48.55
CA LEU A 293 43.91 35.57 -47.98
C LEU A 293 44.78 34.37 -47.59
N GLN A 294 45.76 34.06 -48.43
CA GLN A 294 46.87 33.22 -48.08
C GLN A 294 47.84 33.97 -47.13
N SER A 295 47.68 33.83 -45.81
CA SER A 295 48.70 34.24 -44.87
C SER A 295 48.84 33.23 -43.73
N ARG A 296 50.01 32.72 -43.50
CA ARG A 296 50.40 31.75 -42.48
C ARG A 296 49.98 32.11 -41.01
N PRO A 297 49.78 33.36 -40.61
CA PRO A 297 49.29 33.65 -39.26
C PRO A 297 47.81 33.29 -39.02
N ALA A 298 46.95 33.17 -40.06
CA ALA A 298 45.55 32.82 -39.91
C ALA A 298 45.31 31.36 -39.44
N LEU A 299 46.22 30.46 -39.82
CA LEU A 299 46.19 29.06 -39.38
C LEU A 299 46.54 28.89 -37.90
N ALA A 300 47.43 29.72 -37.37
CA ALA A 300 47.77 29.68 -35.96
C ALA A 300 46.64 30.23 -35.06
N VAL A 301 45.96 31.30 -35.49
CA VAL A 301 44.80 31.86 -34.79
C VAL A 301 43.59 30.92 -34.83
N ALA A 302 43.36 30.27 -35.99
CA ALA A 302 42.33 29.24 -36.13
C ALA A 302 42.59 28.00 -35.24
N GLY A 303 43.84 27.56 -35.14
CA GLY A 303 44.26 26.46 -34.26
C GLY A 303 44.05 26.82 -32.77
N VAL A 304 44.37 28.03 -32.32
CA VAL A 304 44.15 28.49 -30.95
C VAL A 304 42.67 28.65 -30.68
N ALA A 305 41.88 29.16 -31.60
CA ALA A 305 40.39 29.27 -31.47
C ALA A 305 39.71 27.88 -31.40
N CYS A 306 40.15 26.95 -32.24
CA CYS A 306 39.65 25.55 -32.19
C CYS A 306 40.05 24.85 -30.88
N ALA A 307 41.29 25.06 -30.39
CA ALA A 307 41.74 24.53 -29.10
C ALA A 307 40.97 25.15 -27.95
N ALA A 308 40.70 26.48 -27.95
CA ALA A 308 39.89 27.15 -26.95
C ALA A 308 38.41 26.67 -26.98
N LEU A 309 37.82 26.43 -28.16
CA LEU A 309 36.49 25.89 -28.28
C LEU A 309 36.45 24.43 -27.83
N LEU A 310 37.47 23.66 -28.08
CA LEU A 310 37.59 22.26 -27.64
C LEU A 310 37.73 22.19 -26.11
N VAL A 311 38.55 23.07 -25.52
CA VAL A 311 38.64 23.22 -24.06
C VAL A 311 37.31 23.72 -23.46
N ALA A 312 36.67 24.70 -24.07
CA ALA A 312 35.34 25.16 -23.63
C ALA A 312 34.26 24.08 -23.76
N ALA A 313 34.32 23.27 -24.81
CA ALA A 313 33.40 22.11 -24.97
C ALA A 313 33.69 20.99 -23.98
N LEU A 314 34.95 20.77 -23.61
CA LEU A 314 35.38 19.77 -22.62
C LEU A 314 35.13 20.23 -21.17
N THR A 315 34.97 21.55 -20.93
CA THR A 315 34.69 22.10 -19.62
C THR A 315 33.24 22.59 -19.45
N TYR A 316 32.43 22.49 -20.51
CA TYR A 316 31.03 22.87 -20.45
C TYR A 316 30.22 21.77 -19.75
N GLU A 317 30.00 21.96 -18.45
CA GLU A 317 28.98 21.17 -17.75
C GLU A 317 27.58 21.61 -18.18
N SER A 318 26.80 20.68 -18.65
CA SER A 318 25.38 20.94 -18.96
C SER A 318 24.60 21.28 -17.69
N GLU A 319 23.47 21.96 -17.81
CA GLU A 319 22.59 22.20 -16.66
C GLU A 319 22.12 20.88 -16.02
N THR A 320 22.01 19.82 -16.84
CA THR A 320 21.69 18.47 -16.37
C THR A 320 22.83 17.89 -15.53
N ASP A 321 24.11 18.06 -15.93
CA ASP A 321 25.25 17.57 -15.17
C ASP A 321 25.36 18.29 -13.80
N LYS A 322 25.08 19.57 -13.77
CA LYS A 322 25.04 20.34 -12.51
C LYS A 322 23.93 19.87 -11.57
N GLU A 323 22.77 19.54 -12.11
CA GLU A 323 21.67 19.01 -11.31
C GLU A 323 21.97 17.61 -10.79
N ILE A 324 22.56 16.73 -11.63
CA ILE A 324 23.04 15.40 -11.24
C ILE A 324 24.03 15.51 -10.08
N ASN A 325 25.04 16.40 -10.19
CA ASN A 325 26.02 16.59 -9.14
C ASN A 325 25.40 17.07 -7.81
N ARG A 326 24.43 17.97 -7.86
CA ARG A 326 23.69 18.41 -6.67
C ARG A 326 22.90 17.27 -6.02
N LEU A 327 22.25 16.44 -6.84
CA LEU A 327 21.47 15.31 -6.33
C LEU A 327 22.38 14.25 -5.71
N LEU A 328 23.55 14.00 -6.30
CA LEU A 328 24.55 13.09 -5.73
C LEU A 328 25.08 13.62 -4.38
N GLU A 329 25.43 14.89 -4.27
CA GLU A 329 25.84 15.49 -3.00
C GLU A 329 24.77 15.34 -1.91
N ARG A 330 23.50 15.55 -2.26
CA ARG A 330 22.39 15.36 -1.31
C ARG A 330 22.18 13.90 -0.94
N ALA A 331 22.39 12.99 -1.89
CA ALA A 331 22.30 11.55 -1.65
C ALA A 331 23.41 11.09 -0.68
N GLU A 332 24.65 11.54 -0.89
CA GLU A 332 25.78 11.24 -0.02
C GLU A 332 25.57 11.80 1.40
N LEU A 333 25.09 13.06 1.52
CA LEU A 333 24.70 13.62 2.80
C LEU A 333 23.60 12.79 3.49
N GLY A 334 22.62 12.31 2.71
CA GLY A 334 21.60 11.41 3.22
C GLY A 334 22.17 10.07 3.73
N LEU A 335 23.23 9.54 3.11
CA LEU A 335 23.95 8.37 3.58
C LEU A 335 24.71 8.64 4.89
N GLU A 336 25.40 9.78 4.99
CA GLU A 336 26.15 10.18 6.19
C GLU A 336 25.26 10.43 7.39
N GLU A 337 24.09 11.03 7.18
CA GLU A 337 23.10 11.32 8.22
C GLU A 337 22.18 10.12 8.52
N GLU A 338 22.45 8.95 7.97
CA GLU A 338 21.64 7.73 8.09
C GLU A 338 20.17 7.88 7.61
N ARG A 339 19.90 8.89 6.79
CA ARG A 339 18.61 9.12 6.15
C ARG A 339 18.50 8.26 4.89
N TYR A 340 18.41 6.96 5.06
CA TYR A 340 18.43 5.99 3.94
C TYR A 340 17.17 6.02 3.10
N ILE A 341 15.99 6.03 3.77
CA ILE A 341 14.66 5.96 3.16
C ILE A 341 13.65 6.95 3.77
N PHE A 342 13.99 7.62 4.85
CA PHE A 342 13.19 8.66 5.51
C PHE A 342 14.04 9.90 5.81
N PRO A 343 13.42 11.11 5.70
CA PRO A 343 12.06 11.43 5.18
C PRO A 343 11.89 11.07 3.69
N GLU A 344 10.67 10.80 3.23
CA GLU A 344 10.42 10.21 1.88
C GLU A 344 11.03 10.97 0.69
N GLN A 345 11.14 12.28 0.76
CA GLN A 345 11.66 13.13 -0.32
C GLN A 345 12.99 13.83 0.03
N ASP A 346 13.59 13.44 1.15
CA ASP A 346 14.87 13.99 1.62
C ASP A 346 15.74 12.89 2.24
N ASN A 347 16.07 11.89 1.42
CA ASN A 347 16.88 10.74 1.81
C ASN A 347 17.78 10.26 0.68
N ALA A 348 18.80 9.48 1.02
CA ALA A 348 19.77 8.98 0.06
C ALA A 348 19.15 8.23 -1.13
N ARG A 349 18.23 7.30 -0.85
CA ARG A 349 17.54 6.51 -1.88
C ARG A 349 16.74 7.38 -2.84
N TYR A 350 16.07 8.40 -2.34
CA TYR A 350 15.31 9.35 -3.14
C TYR A 350 16.22 10.10 -4.13
N TYR A 351 17.32 10.67 -3.63
CA TYR A 351 18.22 11.46 -4.48
C TYR A 351 18.95 10.62 -5.51
N PHE A 352 19.45 9.41 -5.17
CA PHE A 352 20.04 8.51 -6.16
C PHE A 352 19.05 8.12 -7.25
N ARG A 353 17.78 7.89 -6.92
CA ARG A 353 16.74 7.63 -7.92
C ARG A 353 16.45 8.83 -8.81
N GLN A 354 16.50 10.05 -8.28
CA GLN A 354 16.37 11.27 -9.10
C GLN A 354 17.52 11.39 -10.09
N VAL A 355 18.72 11.02 -9.72
CA VAL A 355 19.88 10.97 -10.63
C VAL A 355 19.61 9.98 -11.75
N LEU A 356 19.18 8.75 -11.47
CA LEU A 356 18.87 7.75 -12.49
C LEU A 356 17.68 8.11 -13.39
N MET A 357 16.84 9.05 -12.98
CA MET A 357 15.80 9.61 -13.86
C MET A 357 16.37 10.61 -14.88
N LEU A 358 17.50 11.23 -14.59
CA LEU A 358 18.18 12.18 -15.46
C LEU A 358 19.25 11.50 -16.33
N ASP A 359 19.86 10.44 -15.81
CA ASP A 359 20.94 9.67 -16.42
C ASP A 359 20.81 8.21 -15.93
N ASP A 360 20.17 7.37 -16.72
CA ASP A 360 19.80 5.99 -16.38
C ASP A 360 21.02 5.03 -16.27
N ASP A 361 22.15 5.39 -16.86
CA ASP A 361 23.43 4.67 -16.79
C ASP A 361 24.40 5.23 -15.73
N ASN A 362 23.93 6.09 -14.82
CA ASN A 362 24.77 6.74 -13.83
C ASN A 362 25.26 5.77 -12.75
N ARG A 363 26.53 5.33 -12.89
CA ARG A 363 27.14 4.36 -11.98
C ARG A 363 27.21 4.81 -10.54
N ALA A 364 27.46 6.11 -10.28
CA ALA A 364 27.53 6.61 -8.91
C ALA A 364 26.16 6.46 -8.19
N ALA A 365 25.07 6.66 -8.92
CA ALA A 365 23.72 6.48 -8.38
C ALA A 365 23.37 5.00 -8.20
N GLU A 366 23.77 4.11 -9.12
CA GLU A 366 23.60 2.67 -8.96
C GLU A 366 24.38 2.12 -7.76
N ASP A 367 25.66 2.46 -7.64
CA ASP A 367 26.52 2.09 -6.51
C ASP A 367 25.96 2.67 -5.20
N GLY A 368 25.47 3.90 -5.22
CA GLY A 368 24.84 4.55 -4.07
C GLY A 368 23.55 3.84 -3.62
N LEU A 369 22.71 3.37 -4.54
CA LEU A 369 21.52 2.57 -4.19
C LEU A 369 21.89 1.20 -3.61
N ALA A 370 22.96 0.58 -4.12
CA ALA A 370 23.49 -0.65 -3.55
C ALA A 370 23.99 -0.44 -2.12
N GLU A 371 24.70 0.68 -1.87
CA GLU A 371 25.18 1.08 -0.53
C GLU A 371 24.00 1.35 0.42
N VAL A 372 22.97 2.09 0.00
CA VAL A 372 21.73 2.29 0.79
C VAL A 372 21.14 0.96 1.21
N THR A 373 21.05 0.02 0.27
CA THR A 373 20.50 -1.31 0.53
C THR A 373 21.36 -2.08 1.54
N ALA A 374 22.67 -2.07 1.37
CA ALA A 374 23.60 -2.75 2.25
C ALA A 374 23.53 -2.20 3.70
N ARG A 375 23.46 -0.87 3.87
CA ARG A 375 23.33 -0.22 5.17
C ARG A 375 21.97 -0.50 5.83
N LEU A 376 20.88 -0.54 5.07
CA LEU A 376 19.57 -0.94 5.58
C LEU A 376 19.57 -2.38 6.06
N VAL A 377 20.12 -3.31 5.29
CA VAL A 377 20.26 -4.72 5.69
C VAL A 377 21.05 -4.82 6.99
N GLN A 378 22.19 -4.16 7.08
CA GLN A 378 23.00 -4.16 8.29
C GLN A 378 22.24 -3.59 9.50
N ARG A 379 21.48 -2.52 9.33
CA ARG A 379 20.66 -1.91 10.38
C ARG A 379 19.56 -2.85 10.85
N TYR A 380 18.88 -3.53 9.93
CA TYR A 380 17.86 -4.52 10.30
C TYR A 380 18.45 -5.74 11.00
N VAL A 381 19.59 -6.25 10.53
CA VAL A 381 20.30 -7.37 11.21
C VAL A 381 20.69 -6.98 12.63
N THR A 382 21.26 -5.79 12.83
CA THR A 382 21.64 -5.30 14.17
C THR A 382 20.42 -5.22 15.10
N ARG A 383 19.32 -4.59 14.63
CA ARG A 383 18.07 -4.49 15.41
C ARG A 383 17.46 -5.86 15.69
N GLY A 384 17.56 -6.79 14.74
CA GLY A 384 17.12 -8.18 14.90
C GLY A 384 17.89 -8.88 16.04
N THR A 385 19.20 -8.71 16.08
CA THR A 385 20.06 -9.26 17.13
C THR A 385 19.74 -8.66 18.50
N GLU A 386 19.62 -7.35 18.61
CA GLU A 386 19.22 -6.67 19.83
C GLU A 386 17.85 -7.13 20.35
N ALA A 387 16.88 -7.30 19.45
CA ALA A 387 15.55 -7.79 19.80
C ALA A 387 15.60 -9.25 20.27
N LEU A 388 16.43 -10.10 19.66
CA LEU A 388 16.64 -11.47 20.06
C LEU A 388 17.28 -11.55 21.47
N GLU A 389 18.28 -10.73 21.74
CA GLU A 389 18.93 -10.65 23.07
C GLU A 389 17.95 -10.21 24.17
N ARG A 390 17.02 -9.30 23.87
CA ARG A 390 15.94 -8.94 24.79
C ARG A 390 14.86 -10.00 24.95
N GLY A 391 14.88 -11.06 24.12
CA GLY A 391 13.85 -12.10 24.09
C GLY A 391 12.56 -11.69 23.36
N ASP A 392 12.60 -10.60 22.61
CA ASP A 392 11.51 -10.07 21.78
C ASP A 392 11.42 -10.83 20.45
N LEU A 393 11.05 -12.11 20.47
CA LEU A 393 11.13 -12.97 19.29
C LEU A 393 10.15 -12.56 18.19
N ASN A 394 8.85 -12.40 18.56
CA ASN A 394 7.76 -12.07 17.64
C ASN A 394 6.83 -10.95 18.16
N ARG A 395 7.19 -10.31 19.27
CA ARG A 395 6.48 -9.16 19.87
C ARG A 395 7.48 -8.20 20.49
N PRO A 396 7.15 -6.90 20.54
CA PRO A 396 5.97 -6.25 19.94
C PRO A 396 5.97 -6.31 18.40
N GLN A 397 4.80 -6.14 17.79
CA GLN A 397 4.67 -6.14 16.33
C GLN A 397 5.48 -4.98 15.72
N GLY A 398 6.20 -5.23 14.62
CA GLY A 398 7.05 -4.23 13.97
C GLY A 398 8.36 -3.89 14.72
N ASN A 399 8.59 -4.46 15.91
CA ASN A 399 9.81 -4.24 16.70
C ASN A 399 10.23 -5.49 17.44
N ASN A 400 10.56 -6.54 16.71
CA ASN A 400 10.96 -7.84 17.24
C ASN A 400 11.96 -8.52 16.27
N ALA A 401 12.64 -9.56 16.75
CA ALA A 401 13.69 -10.23 16.02
C ALA A 401 13.22 -10.78 14.65
N LEU A 402 12.07 -11.48 14.62
CA LEU A 402 11.52 -12.02 13.38
C LEU A 402 11.18 -10.93 12.35
N TYR A 403 10.64 -9.80 12.81
CA TYR A 403 10.34 -8.68 11.94
C TYR A 403 11.62 -8.16 11.28
N PHE A 404 12.63 -7.82 12.08
CA PHE A 404 13.85 -7.22 11.56
C PHE A 404 14.65 -8.16 10.65
N TYR A 405 14.77 -9.45 11.00
CA TYR A 405 15.45 -10.40 10.11
C TYR A 405 14.69 -10.62 8.79
N ARG A 406 13.36 -10.61 8.80
CA ARG A 406 12.57 -10.67 7.55
C ARG A 406 12.74 -9.44 6.68
N GLU A 407 12.78 -8.24 7.26
CA GLU A 407 13.07 -7.01 6.52
C GLU A 407 14.47 -7.05 5.90
N ALA A 408 15.47 -7.56 6.63
CA ALA A 408 16.80 -7.76 6.07
C ALA A 408 16.79 -8.75 4.88
N LEU A 409 16.09 -9.88 5.01
CA LEU A 409 15.98 -10.90 3.95
C LEU A 409 15.12 -10.45 2.77
N ALA A 410 14.17 -9.55 2.96
CA ALA A 410 13.42 -8.94 1.87
C ALA A 410 14.30 -8.02 0.99
N LEU A 411 15.34 -7.43 1.56
CA LEU A 411 16.32 -6.60 0.84
C LEU A 411 17.47 -7.44 0.26
N ASP A 412 17.91 -8.49 0.98
CA ASP A 412 18.98 -9.40 0.60
C ASP A 412 18.63 -10.82 1.05
N ALA A 413 17.97 -11.58 0.17
CA ALA A 413 17.47 -12.93 0.45
C ALA A 413 18.56 -13.94 0.87
N ASN A 414 19.82 -13.69 0.50
CA ASN A 414 20.96 -14.54 0.80
C ASN A 414 21.79 -14.04 1.98
N ASN A 415 21.31 -13.09 2.75
CA ASN A 415 22.05 -12.54 3.87
C ASN A 415 22.30 -13.58 4.97
N ASN A 416 23.51 -14.08 5.06
CA ASN A 416 23.88 -15.14 6.00
C ASN A 416 23.63 -14.78 7.47
N ARG A 417 23.79 -13.51 7.86
CA ARG A 417 23.56 -13.06 9.24
C ARG A 417 22.08 -13.08 9.60
N ALA A 418 21.23 -12.61 8.68
CA ALA A 418 19.79 -12.64 8.86
C ALA A 418 19.25 -14.08 8.89
N LEU A 419 19.74 -14.96 8.01
CA LEU A 419 19.40 -16.39 8.01
C LEU A 419 19.82 -17.07 9.31
N ALA A 420 21.04 -16.83 9.78
CA ALA A 420 21.51 -17.33 11.06
C ALA A 420 20.67 -16.81 12.24
N GLY A 421 20.30 -15.53 12.21
CA GLY A 421 19.41 -14.92 13.22
C GLY A 421 18.02 -15.54 13.23
N MET A 422 17.45 -15.88 12.08
CA MET A 422 16.20 -16.63 11.99
C MET A 422 16.33 -18.02 12.64
N GLY A 423 17.45 -18.74 12.41
CA GLY A 423 17.76 -20.00 13.09
C GLY A 423 17.81 -19.83 14.61
N GLN A 424 18.51 -18.82 15.12
CA GLN A 424 18.59 -18.54 16.55
C GLN A 424 17.20 -18.24 17.18
N VAL A 425 16.29 -17.62 16.45
CA VAL A 425 14.90 -17.45 16.91
C VAL A 425 14.21 -18.81 17.05
N VAL A 426 14.45 -19.74 16.13
CA VAL A 426 13.93 -21.13 16.19
C VAL A 426 14.50 -21.86 17.41
N ASP A 427 15.83 -21.78 17.63
CA ASP A 427 16.51 -22.37 18.78
C ASP A 427 15.93 -21.85 20.10
N GLU A 428 15.64 -20.56 20.18
CA GLU A 428 15.05 -19.96 21.39
C GLU A 428 13.61 -20.45 21.65
N TYR A 429 12.79 -20.62 20.58
CA TYR A 429 11.48 -21.26 20.75
C TYR A 429 11.58 -22.71 21.19
N THR A 430 12.55 -23.45 20.67
CA THR A 430 12.86 -24.84 21.06
C THR A 430 13.25 -24.92 22.51
N ARG A 431 14.15 -24.04 22.95
CA ARG A 431 14.58 -23.97 24.36
C ARG A 431 13.39 -23.64 25.29
N ARG A 432 12.55 -22.66 24.94
CA ARG A 432 11.35 -22.30 25.72
C ARG A 432 10.36 -23.47 25.79
N ALA A 433 10.15 -24.17 24.68
CA ALA A 433 9.24 -25.31 24.65
C ALA A 433 9.74 -26.45 25.55
N ARG A 434 11.06 -26.73 25.60
CA ARG A 434 11.67 -27.71 26.52
C ARG A 434 11.53 -27.32 27.99
N THR A 435 11.78 -26.05 28.31
CA THR A 435 11.60 -25.52 29.66
C THR A 435 10.15 -25.70 30.13
N ASP A 436 9.17 -25.27 29.29
CA ASP A 436 7.74 -25.42 29.59
C ASP A 436 7.35 -26.91 29.83
N LEU A 437 7.91 -27.83 29.02
CA LEU A 437 7.68 -29.28 29.21
C LEU A 437 8.25 -29.81 30.55
N LEU A 438 9.40 -29.34 30.97
CA LEU A 438 10.03 -29.71 32.25
C LEU A 438 9.23 -29.15 33.43
N GLU A 439 8.67 -27.98 33.31
CA GLU A 439 7.82 -27.31 34.30
C GLU A 439 6.37 -27.83 34.28
N GLY A 440 6.00 -28.67 33.30
CA GLY A 440 4.67 -29.25 33.17
C GLY A 440 3.65 -28.31 32.50
N ASP A 441 4.07 -27.14 31.96
CA ASP A 441 3.20 -26.25 31.15
C ASP A 441 3.09 -26.75 29.70
N ILE A 442 2.28 -27.81 29.52
CA ILE A 442 2.04 -28.40 28.19
C ILE A 442 1.43 -27.36 27.20
N LYS A 443 0.67 -26.39 27.69
CA LYS A 443 0.10 -25.35 26.82
C LYS A 443 1.16 -24.33 26.39
N GLY A 444 2.09 -23.97 27.26
CA GLY A 444 3.26 -23.16 26.96
C GLY A 444 4.12 -23.80 25.89
N ALA A 445 4.48 -25.06 26.13
CA ALA A 445 5.25 -25.86 25.18
C ALA A 445 4.59 -25.95 23.80
N ASP A 446 3.29 -26.26 23.73
CA ASP A 446 2.54 -26.29 22.44
C ASP A 446 2.56 -24.93 21.73
N ARG A 447 2.41 -23.82 22.46
CA ARG A 447 2.52 -22.47 21.88
C ARG A 447 3.90 -22.19 21.30
N ASN A 448 4.96 -22.53 22.03
CA ASN A 448 6.32 -22.27 21.58
C ASN A 448 6.73 -23.19 20.42
N VAL A 449 6.37 -24.47 20.43
CA VAL A 449 6.56 -25.39 19.29
C VAL A 449 5.86 -24.86 18.05
N LYS A 450 4.59 -24.45 18.13
CA LYS A 450 3.84 -23.90 16.99
C LYS A 450 4.47 -22.60 16.44
N ARG A 451 4.99 -21.74 17.31
CA ARG A 451 5.67 -20.51 16.90
C ARG A 451 6.98 -20.80 16.18
N GLY A 452 7.78 -21.71 16.69
CA GLY A 452 9.02 -22.13 16.06
C GLY A 452 8.78 -22.78 14.69
N LEU A 453 7.80 -23.69 14.57
CA LEU A 453 7.41 -24.32 13.30
C LEU A 453 6.79 -23.35 12.29
N LYS A 454 6.28 -22.20 12.72
CA LYS A 454 5.89 -21.12 11.78
C LYS A 454 7.08 -20.40 11.17
N VAL A 455 8.23 -20.43 11.82
CA VAL A 455 9.48 -19.85 11.31
C VAL A 455 10.19 -20.86 10.41
N GLN A 456 10.30 -22.10 10.88
CA GLN A 456 10.93 -23.22 10.17
C GLN A 456 10.07 -24.48 10.28
N PRO A 457 9.21 -24.75 9.26
CA PRO A 457 8.20 -25.83 9.32
C PRO A 457 8.78 -27.24 9.40
N ASP A 458 9.97 -27.45 8.89
CA ASP A 458 10.68 -28.72 8.74
C ASP A 458 11.78 -28.91 9.80
N ASP A 459 11.81 -28.07 10.84
CA ASP A 459 12.77 -28.22 11.93
C ASP A 459 12.55 -29.55 12.69
N GLY A 460 13.56 -30.43 12.62
CA GLY A 460 13.48 -31.81 13.13
C GLY A 460 13.29 -31.88 14.64
N GLU A 461 13.87 -30.95 15.39
CA GLU A 461 13.80 -30.91 16.86
C GLU A 461 12.41 -30.40 17.32
N LEU A 462 11.88 -29.35 16.72
CA LEU A 462 10.53 -28.89 17.01
C LEU A 462 9.46 -29.88 16.60
N LEU A 463 9.66 -30.65 15.53
CA LEU A 463 8.76 -31.72 15.13
C LEU A 463 8.79 -32.88 16.14
N ALA A 464 9.95 -33.22 16.73
CA ALA A 464 10.07 -34.20 17.82
C ALA A 464 9.38 -33.73 19.10
N LEU A 465 9.62 -32.45 19.50
CA LEU A 465 8.95 -31.82 20.64
C LEU A 465 7.43 -31.75 20.46
N ARG A 466 6.95 -31.51 19.24
CA ARG A 466 5.52 -31.55 18.93
C ARG A 466 4.89 -32.89 19.27
N LYS A 467 5.55 -34.00 18.93
CA LYS A 467 5.06 -35.35 19.26
C LYS A 467 5.04 -35.55 20.78
N GLU A 468 6.09 -35.14 21.47
CA GLU A 468 6.16 -35.25 22.95
C GLU A 468 5.05 -34.45 23.64
N VAL A 469 4.80 -33.21 23.18
CA VAL A 469 3.68 -32.36 23.65
C VAL A 469 2.33 -33.04 23.41
N GLU A 470 2.13 -33.66 22.25
CA GLU A 470 0.90 -34.39 21.90
C GLU A 470 0.67 -35.62 22.78
N GLU A 471 1.71 -36.33 23.15
CA GLU A 471 1.64 -37.51 24.05
C GLU A 471 1.23 -37.08 25.46
N LYS A 472 1.74 -35.95 25.95
CA LYS A 472 1.44 -35.43 27.30
C LYS A 472 0.09 -34.69 27.40
N MET A 473 -0.58 -34.40 26.25
CA MET A 473 -1.91 -33.79 26.27
C MET A 473 -3.01 -34.72 26.79
N PRO A 474 -4.05 -34.17 27.49
CA PRO A 474 -5.22 -34.95 27.90
C PRO A 474 -5.89 -35.64 26.73
N ARG A 475 -6.30 -36.90 26.87
CA ARG A 475 -6.89 -37.76 25.81
C ARG A 475 -8.02 -37.07 25.03
N ALA A 476 -8.91 -36.33 25.70
CA ALA A 476 -10.01 -35.62 25.06
C ALA A 476 -9.55 -34.53 24.05
N LYS A 477 -8.49 -33.76 24.39
CA LYS A 477 -7.93 -32.73 23.46
C LYS A 477 -7.15 -33.36 22.31
N ARG A 478 -6.51 -34.49 22.56
CA ARG A 478 -5.80 -35.24 21.51
C ARG A 478 -6.77 -35.82 20.47
N LEU A 479 -7.94 -36.31 20.91
CA LEU A 479 -8.99 -36.82 20.01
C LEU A 479 -9.56 -35.73 19.10
N ILE A 480 -9.88 -34.58 19.67
CA ILE A 480 -10.39 -33.40 18.93
C ILE A 480 -9.37 -32.94 17.87
N ARG A 481 -8.11 -32.82 18.23
CA ARG A 481 -7.04 -32.40 17.31
C ARG A 481 -6.82 -33.40 16.17
N ASN A 482 -6.87 -34.71 16.46
CA ASN A 482 -6.72 -35.74 15.43
C ASN A 482 -7.90 -35.78 14.46
N VAL A 483 -9.12 -35.50 14.91
CA VAL A 483 -10.30 -35.40 14.04
C VAL A 483 -10.18 -34.17 13.14
N PHE A 484 -9.83 -33.02 13.68
CA PHE A 484 -9.61 -31.80 12.86
C PHE A 484 -8.39 -31.91 11.94
N GLY A 485 -7.32 -32.60 12.35
CA GLY A 485 -6.14 -32.87 11.52
C GLY A 485 -6.49 -33.76 10.31
N LYS A 486 -7.25 -34.83 10.50
CA LYS A 486 -7.70 -35.70 9.40
C LYS A 486 -8.68 -35.02 8.44
N ILE A 487 -9.55 -34.15 8.97
CA ILE A 487 -10.46 -33.34 8.12
C ILE A 487 -9.63 -32.38 7.25
N ARG A 488 -8.56 -31.82 7.79
CA ARG A 488 -7.65 -30.92 7.06
C ARG A 488 -6.87 -31.68 5.97
N GLU A 489 -6.29 -32.84 6.28
CA GLU A 489 -5.60 -33.69 5.29
C GLU A 489 -6.51 -34.17 4.17
N GLN A 490 -7.82 -34.41 4.45
CA GLN A 490 -8.81 -34.74 3.43
C GLN A 490 -9.23 -33.54 2.57
N ILE A 491 -9.17 -32.33 3.11
CA ILE A 491 -9.45 -31.07 2.36
C ILE A 491 -8.23 -30.70 1.50
N ASP A 492 -7.02 -30.92 1.98
CA ASP A 492 -5.77 -30.63 1.27
C ASP A 492 -5.44 -31.69 0.17
N SER A 493 -6.17 -32.83 0.14
CA SER A 493 -5.99 -33.92 -0.84
C SER A 493 -7.09 -33.99 -1.92
N ASN A 494 -8.07 -33.09 -1.90
CA ASN A 494 -9.09 -32.90 -2.93
C ASN A 494 -8.96 -31.49 -3.54
#